data_d8f1deea2daf70566c6f3b9e40d65116
#
_entry.id   d8f1deea2daf70566c6f3b9e40d65116
#
_cell.length_a   1.000
_cell.length_b   1.000
_cell.length_c   1.000
_cell.angle_alpha   90.00
_cell.angle_beta   90.00
_cell.angle_gamma   90.00
#
_symmetry.space_group_name_H-M   'P 1'
#
loop_
_entity.id
_entity.type
_entity.pdbx_description
1 polymer ?
#
loop_
_entity_poly.entity_id
_entity_poly.type
_entity_poly.pdbx_seq_one_letter_code
_entity_poly.pdbx_strand_id
1 'polypeptide(L)'
;MSIYFLSLIYWEEIVDWNSAFLSFFCKMRQIVFIHGWNLTKDNDELLKVMQTWEVNPFEEKKRRRLVLQERLPEFVVIKPEMPNKDMARYSTWKLWFEKYFQFLDEEELILIGHSLGAMFLVKYFAENQFPKKVAQLHFVAPVLDAEGLPEGDNYLWDFAYDFAAVKNISWKAEKIVIWTSKDDPIVPYQHSVRIQSQIAGSQLRMFEDRGHFNQAEFPELIQEVGKK
;
A
#
# COMPACT_ATOMS: atom_id res chain seq x y z
N MET A 1 -46.49 -10.36 -27.03
CA MET A 1 -46.33 -9.15 -26.23
C MET A 1 -46.20 -9.58 -24.77
N SER A 2 -45.09 -10.21 -24.35
CA SER A 2 -44.91 -10.66 -22.95
C SER A 2 -43.49 -11.18 -22.62
N ILE A 3 -42.42 -10.55 -23.13
CA ILE A 3 -41.04 -10.94 -22.77
C ILE A 3 -40.23 -9.72 -22.23
N TYR A 4 -40.72 -8.50 -22.43
CA TYR A 4 -40.02 -7.29 -22.00
C TYR A 4 -40.29 -6.86 -20.54
N PHE A 5 -41.27 -7.44 -19.85
CA PHE A 5 -41.62 -7.02 -18.48
C PHE A 5 -40.83 -7.76 -17.37
N LEU A 6 -40.25 -8.92 -17.66
CA LEU A 6 -39.49 -9.68 -16.66
C LEU A 6 -38.04 -9.26 -16.56
N SER A 7 -37.50 -8.54 -17.54
CA SER A 7 -36.10 -8.06 -17.50
C SER A 7 -35.91 -6.79 -16.64
N LEU A 8 -36.93 -5.95 -16.49
CA LEU A 8 -36.85 -4.71 -15.69
C LEU A 8 -36.89 -4.99 -14.17
N ILE A 9 -37.65 -5.97 -13.73
CA ILE A 9 -37.75 -6.32 -12.29
C ILE A 9 -36.43 -6.93 -11.80
N TYR A 10 -35.72 -7.70 -12.62
CA TYR A 10 -34.42 -8.29 -12.23
C TYR A 10 -33.29 -7.25 -12.13
N TRP A 11 -33.35 -6.16 -12.86
CA TRP A 11 -32.34 -5.10 -12.80
C TRP A 11 -32.51 -4.19 -11.58
N GLU A 12 -33.73 -3.91 -11.15
CA GLU A 12 -34.00 -3.09 -9.97
C GLU A 12 -33.59 -3.84 -8.68
N GLU A 13 -33.85 -5.15 -8.58
CA GLU A 13 -33.41 -5.94 -7.42
C GLU A 13 -31.87 -6.09 -7.36
N ILE A 14 -31.17 -6.24 -8.49
CA ILE A 14 -29.69 -6.33 -8.51
C ILE A 14 -29.05 -5.00 -8.11
N VAL A 15 -29.63 -3.88 -8.49
CA VAL A 15 -29.11 -2.55 -8.12
C VAL A 15 -29.27 -2.30 -6.61
N ASP A 16 -30.38 -2.78 -6.00
CA ASP A 16 -30.62 -2.60 -4.57
C ASP A 16 -29.72 -3.50 -3.71
N TRP A 17 -29.46 -4.74 -4.13
CA TRP A 17 -28.49 -5.61 -3.47
C TRP A 17 -27.07 -5.07 -3.54
N ASN A 18 -26.65 -4.47 -4.66
CA ASN A 18 -25.33 -3.84 -4.76
C ASN A 18 -25.22 -2.59 -3.89
N SER A 19 -26.26 -1.76 -3.81
CA SER A 19 -26.24 -0.55 -2.97
C SER A 19 -26.28 -0.91 -1.47
N ALA A 20 -27.09 -1.89 -1.07
CA ALA A 20 -27.14 -2.39 0.31
C ALA A 20 -25.85 -3.09 0.71
N PHE A 21 -25.25 -3.90 -0.19
CA PHE A 21 -23.98 -4.56 0.03
C PHE A 21 -22.83 -3.56 0.13
N LEU A 22 -22.76 -2.57 -0.77
CA LEU A 22 -21.80 -1.48 -0.71
C LEU A 22 -21.99 -0.62 0.55
N SER A 23 -23.24 -0.33 0.96
CA SER A 23 -23.52 0.44 2.18
C SER A 23 -23.15 -0.31 3.46
N PHE A 24 -23.20 -1.65 3.46
CA PHE A 24 -22.79 -2.48 4.59
C PHE A 24 -21.27 -2.45 4.77
N PHE A 25 -20.50 -2.53 3.66
CA PHE A 25 -19.03 -2.44 3.71
C PHE A 25 -18.54 -1.01 3.99
N CYS A 26 -19.33 0.02 3.67
CA CYS A 26 -18.99 1.42 3.92
C CYS A 26 -18.96 1.84 5.40
N LYS A 27 -19.45 1.01 6.31
CA LYS A 27 -19.45 1.29 7.77
C LYS A 27 -18.42 0.49 8.55
N MET A 28 -17.50 -0.18 7.87
CA MET A 28 -16.49 -1.01 8.51
C MET A 28 -15.15 -0.29 8.58
N ARG A 29 -14.40 -0.54 9.66
CA ARG A 29 -12.99 -0.14 9.77
C ARG A 29 -12.21 -0.75 8.61
N GLN A 30 -11.41 0.02 7.92
CA GLN A 30 -10.76 -0.41 6.68
C GLN A 30 -9.25 -0.25 6.74
N ILE A 31 -8.54 -1.24 6.22
CA ILE A 31 -7.10 -1.18 5.97
C ILE A 31 -6.87 -1.27 4.46
N VAL A 32 -6.20 -0.28 3.89
CA VAL A 32 -5.69 -0.38 2.52
C VAL A 32 -4.19 -0.67 2.57
N PHE A 33 -3.78 -1.80 2.00
CA PHE A 33 -2.39 -2.24 1.97
C PHE A 33 -1.82 -2.18 0.55
N ILE A 34 -0.84 -1.30 0.33
CA ILE A 34 -0.12 -1.18 -0.94
C ILE A 34 1.20 -1.95 -0.82
N HIS A 35 1.34 -2.98 -1.65
CA HIS A 35 2.51 -3.84 -1.64
C HIS A 35 3.76 -3.17 -2.24
N GLY A 36 4.93 -3.65 -1.84
CA GLY A 36 6.20 -3.33 -2.49
C GLY A 36 6.48 -4.21 -3.70
N TRP A 37 7.41 -3.78 -4.53
CA TRP A 37 7.97 -4.54 -5.63
C TRP A 37 9.30 -3.94 -6.09
N ASN A 38 10.11 -4.73 -6.79
CA ASN A 38 11.35 -4.27 -7.40
C ASN A 38 11.06 -3.79 -8.83
N LEU A 39 11.58 -2.63 -9.18
CA LEU A 39 11.43 -2.07 -10.52
C LEU A 39 12.56 -2.52 -11.41
N THR A 40 12.27 -2.89 -12.65
CA THR A 40 13.26 -3.14 -13.68
C THR A 40 13.45 -1.90 -14.56
N LYS A 41 14.66 -1.73 -15.07
CA LYS A 41 15.02 -0.61 -15.93
C LYS A 41 14.25 -0.62 -17.25
N ASP A 42 14.18 -1.78 -17.87
CA ASP A 42 13.58 -1.99 -19.18
C ASP A 42 13.12 -3.44 -19.33
N ASN A 43 12.56 -3.75 -20.49
CA ASN A 43 12.09 -5.09 -20.78
C ASN A 43 13.23 -6.12 -20.88
N ASP A 44 14.42 -5.72 -21.30
CA ASP A 44 15.57 -6.63 -21.42
C ASP A 44 16.07 -7.06 -20.04
N GLU A 45 16.08 -6.14 -19.07
CA GLU A 45 16.37 -6.48 -17.68
C GLU A 45 15.28 -7.37 -17.07
N LEU A 46 14.01 -7.05 -17.32
CA LEU A 46 12.88 -7.89 -16.86
C LEU A 46 13.02 -9.33 -17.39
N LEU A 47 13.34 -9.51 -18.67
CA LEU A 47 13.55 -10.84 -19.26
C LEU A 47 14.71 -11.59 -18.58
N LYS A 48 15.82 -10.91 -18.28
CA LYS A 48 16.95 -11.51 -17.55
C LYS A 48 16.54 -11.95 -16.15
N VAL A 49 15.82 -11.10 -15.42
CA VAL A 49 15.32 -11.42 -14.07
C VAL A 49 14.35 -12.59 -14.13
N MET A 50 13.42 -12.61 -15.11
CA MET A 50 12.48 -13.72 -15.27
C MET A 50 13.15 -15.06 -15.57
N GLN A 51 14.30 -15.06 -16.26
CA GLN A 51 15.07 -16.29 -16.49
C GLN A 51 15.62 -16.92 -15.22
N THR A 52 15.79 -16.14 -14.15
CA THR A 52 16.24 -16.63 -12.84
C THR A 52 15.10 -17.12 -11.93
N TRP A 53 13.84 -16.84 -12.32
CA TRP A 53 12.70 -17.23 -11.50
C TRP A 53 12.44 -18.72 -11.60
N GLU A 54 12.41 -19.35 -10.44
CA GLU A 54 11.92 -20.72 -10.33
C GLU A 54 10.40 -20.72 -10.29
N VAL A 55 9.78 -21.56 -11.08
CA VAL A 55 8.32 -21.73 -11.14
C VAL A 55 7.96 -23.10 -10.59
N ASN A 56 7.25 -23.13 -9.48
CA ASN A 56 6.63 -24.34 -8.96
C ASN A 56 5.10 -24.16 -8.94
N PRO A 57 4.34 -24.76 -9.88
CA PRO A 57 2.89 -24.59 -9.94
C PRO A 57 2.15 -25.26 -8.76
N PHE A 58 2.82 -26.13 -8.00
CA PHE A 58 2.25 -26.84 -6.84
C PHE A 58 2.59 -26.18 -5.51
N GLU A 59 3.40 -25.11 -5.51
CA GLU A 59 3.73 -24.36 -4.31
C GLU A 59 2.58 -23.44 -3.92
N GLU A 60 1.93 -23.70 -2.80
CA GLU A 60 1.05 -22.72 -2.17
C GLU A 60 1.89 -21.57 -1.59
N LYS A 61 2.06 -20.51 -2.36
CA LYS A 61 2.65 -19.27 -1.85
C LYS A 61 1.71 -18.70 -0.78
N LYS A 62 2.02 -18.97 0.51
CA LYS A 62 1.35 -18.31 1.64
C LYS A 62 1.52 -16.81 1.48
N ARG A 63 0.51 -16.18 0.89
CA ARG A 63 0.53 -14.74 0.63
C ARG A 63 0.42 -14.04 1.98
N ARG A 64 1.44 -13.29 2.38
CA ARG A 64 1.47 -12.39 3.55
C ARG A 64 0.20 -11.54 3.70
N ARG A 65 -0.52 -11.36 2.61
CA ARG A 65 -1.78 -10.65 2.50
C ARG A 65 -2.90 -11.21 3.38
N LEU A 66 -2.90 -12.51 3.65
CA LEU A 66 -3.95 -13.14 4.45
C LEU A 66 -3.79 -12.85 5.93
N VAL A 67 -2.57 -12.67 6.41
CA VAL A 67 -2.29 -12.51 7.83
C VAL A 67 -2.97 -11.27 8.42
N LEU A 68 -2.97 -10.13 7.74
CA LEU A 68 -3.64 -8.93 8.24
C LEU A 68 -5.15 -9.15 8.43
N GLN A 69 -5.82 -9.79 7.45
CA GLN A 69 -7.26 -10.07 7.55
C GLN A 69 -7.57 -11.09 8.64
N GLU A 70 -6.71 -12.09 8.83
CA GLU A 70 -6.88 -13.12 9.86
C GLU A 70 -6.64 -12.58 11.26
N ARG A 71 -5.65 -11.70 11.42
CA ARG A 71 -5.26 -11.12 12.71
C ARG A 71 -6.08 -9.92 13.14
N LEU A 72 -6.73 -9.25 12.21
CA LEU A 72 -7.56 -8.06 12.42
C LEU A 72 -8.95 -8.28 11.79
N PRO A 73 -9.74 -9.24 12.31
CA PRO A 73 -11.02 -9.62 11.71
C PRO A 73 -12.07 -8.50 11.76
N GLU A 74 -11.89 -7.51 12.64
CA GLU A 74 -12.73 -6.32 12.76
C GLU A 74 -12.50 -5.29 11.63
N PHE A 75 -11.48 -5.49 10.80
CA PHE A 75 -11.21 -4.65 9.64
C PHE A 75 -11.54 -5.37 8.33
N VAL A 76 -11.99 -4.62 7.35
CA VAL A 76 -11.95 -5.05 5.94
C VAL A 76 -10.59 -4.68 5.36
N VAL A 77 -9.81 -5.68 4.96
CA VAL A 77 -8.49 -5.46 4.39
C VAL A 77 -8.55 -5.41 2.86
N ILE A 78 -8.40 -4.23 2.31
CA ILE A 78 -8.37 -3.95 0.87
C ILE A 78 -6.90 -3.99 0.41
N LYS A 79 -6.61 -4.84 -0.56
CA LYS A 79 -5.27 -5.00 -1.13
C LYS A 79 -5.33 -4.82 -2.64
N PRO A 80 -5.20 -3.58 -3.13
CA PRO A 80 -5.14 -3.33 -4.56
C PRO A 80 -4.00 -4.12 -5.20
N GLU A 81 -4.30 -4.90 -6.22
CA GLU A 81 -3.26 -5.46 -7.10
C GLU A 81 -2.81 -4.34 -8.02
N MET A 82 -1.70 -3.70 -7.64
CA MET A 82 -1.16 -2.58 -8.40
C MET A 82 -0.68 -3.05 -9.77
N PRO A 83 -1.04 -2.34 -10.86
CA PRO A 83 -0.77 -2.79 -12.21
C PRO A 83 0.72 -2.68 -12.57
N ASN A 84 1.17 -3.57 -13.47
CA ASN A 84 2.52 -3.56 -14.04
C ASN A 84 3.63 -3.45 -13.00
N LYS A 85 3.54 -4.20 -11.91
CA LYS A 85 4.42 -4.08 -10.75
C LYS A 85 5.91 -4.18 -11.07
N ASP A 86 6.31 -4.99 -12.09
CA ASP A 86 7.69 -5.18 -12.49
C ASP A 86 8.26 -3.99 -13.31
N MET A 87 7.37 -3.24 -13.94
CA MET A 87 7.67 -2.00 -14.68
C MET A 87 6.70 -0.88 -14.24
N ALA A 88 6.49 -0.76 -12.94
CA ALA A 88 5.53 0.17 -12.38
C ALA A 88 5.84 1.63 -12.75
N ARG A 89 4.78 2.42 -12.87
CA ARG A 89 4.83 3.87 -12.97
C ARG A 89 3.90 4.48 -11.95
N TYR A 90 4.37 5.50 -11.25
CA TYR A 90 3.58 6.21 -10.26
C TYR A 90 2.27 6.74 -10.83
N SER A 91 2.30 7.31 -12.03
CA SER A 91 1.12 7.82 -12.73
C SER A 91 0.04 6.76 -12.93
N THR A 92 0.45 5.54 -13.30
CA THR A 92 -0.47 4.40 -13.47
C THR A 92 -1.00 3.91 -12.12
N TRP A 93 -0.12 3.81 -11.11
CA TRP A 93 -0.52 3.41 -9.76
C TRP A 93 -1.44 4.43 -9.11
N LYS A 94 -1.19 5.72 -9.30
CA LYS A 94 -2.05 6.81 -8.83
C LYS A 94 -3.47 6.67 -9.39
N LEU A 95 -3.59 6.57 -10.72
CA LEU A 95 -4.89 6.41 -11.38
C LEU A 95 -5.63 5.16 -10.88
N TRP A 96 -4.91 4.07 -10.68
CA TRP A 96 -5.49 2.81 -10.19
C TRP A 96 -5.93 2.92 -8.74
N PHE A 97 -5.11 3.50 -7.88
CA PHE A 97 -5.41 3.72 -6.46
C PHE A 97 -6.64 4.62 -6.27
N GLU A 98 -6.74 5.69 -7.06
CA GLU A 98 -7.87 6.63 -7.00
C GLU A 98 -9.21 5.97 -7.35
N LYS A 99 -9.23 4.89 -8.13
CA LYS A 99 -10.46 4.11 -8.40
C LYS A 99 -11.02 3.40 -7.16
N TYR A 100 -10.20 3.16 -6.13
CA TYR A 100 -10.66 2.55 -4.89
C TYR A 100 -11.36 3.55 -3.96
N PHE A 101 -11.21 4.85 -4.17
CA PHE A 101 -11.77 5.87 -3.26
C PHE A 101 -13.29 5.81 -3.08
N GLN A 102 -14.00 5.35 -4.10
CA GLN A 102 -15.45 5.13 -4.03
C GLN A 102 -15.87 4.02 -3.06
N PHE A 103 -14.94 3.13 -2.67
CA PHE A 103 -15.17 2.02 -1.75
C PHE A 103 -14.62 2.28 -0.35
N LEU A 104 -13.97 3.45 -0.13
CA LEU A 104 -13.37 3.79 1.14
C LEU A 104 -14.33 4.57 2.02
N ASP A 105 -14.41 4.15 3.28
CA ASP A 105 -15.16 4.84 4.34
C ASP A 105 -14.24 5.73 5.19
N GLU A 106 -14.85 6.66 5.94
CA GLU A 106 -14.16 7.60 6.83
C GLU A 106 -14.26 7.21 8.31
N GLU A 107 -14.92 6.11 8.66
CA GLU A 107 -15.11 5.74 10.07
C GLU A 107 -13.76 5.43 10.74
N GLU A 108 -12.98 4.56 10.15
CA GLU A 108 -11.57 4.35 10.51
C GLU A 108 -10.80 3.77 9.32
N LEU A 109 -10.15 4.64 8.59
CA LEU A 109 -9.35 4.28 7.42
C LEU A 109 -7.86 4.28 7.78
N ILE A 110 -7.21 3.14 7.58
CA ILE A 110 -5.78 2.94 7.80
C ILE A 110 -5.13 2.62 6.46
N LEU A 111 -4.04 3.32 6.15
CA LEU A 111 -3.26 3.07 4.95
C LEU A 111 -1.87 2.54 5.34
N ILE A 112 -1.46 1.45 4.71
CA ILE A 112 -0.17 0.81 4.93
C ILE A 112 0.51 0.65 3.57
N GLY A 113 1.70 1.21 3.42
CA GLY A 113 2.57 0.97 2.28
C GLY A 113 3.84 0.23 2.69
N HIS A 114 4.30 -0.71 1.88
CA HIS A 114 5.56 -1.42 2.08
C HIS A 114 6.51 -1.20 0.92
N SER A 115 7.76 -0.84 1.20
CA SER A 115 8.82 -0.64 0.19
C SER A 115 8.39 0.35 -0.89
N LEU A 116 8.33 -0.04 -2.16
CA LEU A 116 7.80 0.78 -3.25
C LEU A 116 6.36 1.28 -2.96
N GLY A 117 5.52 0.46 -2.32
CA GLY A 117 4.18 0.88 -1.90
C GLY A 117 4.20 1.98 -0.84
N ALA A 118 5.22 1.99 0.03
CA ALA A 118 5.43 3.08 0.98
C ALA A 118 5.92 4.34 0.26
N MET A 119 6.86 4.22 -0.68
CA MET A 119 7.29 5.33 -1.54
C MET A 119 6.12 5.94 -2.31
N PHE A 120 5.25 5.08 -2.88
CA PHE A 120 4.03 5.52 -3.55
C PHE A 120 3.15 6.37 -2.63
N LEU A 121 2.88 5.90 -1.41
CA LEU A 121 2.06 6.65 -0.45
C LEU A 121 2.74 7.93 0.01
N VAL A 122 4.07 7.93 0.26
CA VAL A 122 4.81 9.15 0.60
C VAL A 122 4.64 10.19 -0.50
N LYS A 123 4.92 9.84 -1.76
CA LYS A 123 4.71 10.75 -2.90
C LYS A 123 3.26 11.20 -3.01
N TYR A 124 2.32 10.25 -2.90
CA TYR A 124 0.90 10.57 -3.06
C TYR A 124 0.45 11.62 -2.04
N PHE A 125 0.74 11.41 -0.77
CA PHE A 125 0.33 12.31 0.31
C PHE A 125 1.12 13.62 0.34
N ALA A 126 2.35 13.63 -0.15
CA ALA A 126 3.14 14.85 -0.29
C ALA A 126 2.60 15.79 -1.37
N GLU A 127 2.12 15.24 -2.50
CA GLU A 127 1.80 15.99 -3.71
C GLU A 127 0.28 16.13 -4.00
N ASN A 128 -0.57 15.29 -3.39
CA ASN A 128 -2.00 15.25 -3.71
C ASN A 128 -2.88 15.45 -2.47
N GLN A 129 -4.15 15.76 -2.73
CA GLN A 129 -5.21 15.73 -1.71
C GLN A 129 -5.85 14.34 -1.72
N PHE A 130 -5.92 13.73 -0.55
CA PHE A 130 -6.67 12.50 -0.36
C PHE A 130 -8.11 12.87 0.07
N PRO A 131 -9.15 12.30 -0.55
CA PRO A 131 -10.53 12.78 -0.37
C PRO A 131 -11.20 12.26 0.90
N LYS A 132 -10.52 11.42 1.68
CA LYS A 132 -11.04 10.77 2.88
C LYS A 132 -10.20 11.12 4.09
N LYS A 133 -10.81 11.03 5.28
CA LYS A 133 -10.11 11.13 6.56
C LYS A 133 -9.29 9.87 6.80
N VAL A 134 -8.04 10.02 7.19
CA VAL A 134 -7.12 8.90 7.47
C VAL A 134 -6.82 8.85 8.96
N ALA A 135 -7.19 7.76 9.62
CA ALA A 135 -6.89 7.55 11.01
C ALA A 135 -5.41 7.24 11.24
N GLN A 136 -4.87 6.31 10.44
CA GLN A 136 -3.46 5.93 10.58
C GLN A 136 -2.82 5.78 9.19
N LEU A 137 -1.56 6.25 9.08
CA LEU A 137 -0.74 6.12 7.89
C LEU A 137 0.59 5.46 8.28
N HIS A 138 0.85 4.29 7.71
CA HIS A 138 2.04 3.51 8.00
C HIS A 138 2.93 3.38 6.76
N PHE A 139 4.19 3.77 6.91
CA PHE A 139 5.23 3.60 5.90
C PHE A 139 6.21 2.53 6.39
N VAL A 140 6.22 1.36 5.76
CA VAL A 140 7.10 0.23 6.11
C VAL A 140 8.24 0.18 5.10
N ALA A 141 9.47 0.34 5.57
CA ALA A 141 10.68 0.43 4.75
C ALA A 141 10.52 1.38 3.55
N PRO A 142 10.12 2.66 3.76
CA PRO A 142 9.87 3.59 2.67
C PRO A 142 11.16 3.97 1.94
N VAL A 143 11.11 3.95 0.62
CA VAL A 143 12.18 4.46 -0.23
C VAL A 143 12.06 5.98 -0.34
N LEU A 144 13.17 6.70 -0.15
CA LEU A 144 13.23 8.14 -0.34
C LEU A 144 13.75 8.50 -1.74
N ASP A 145 14.92 7.97 -2.07
CA ASP A 145 15.64 8.23 -3.31
C ASP A 145 16.47 6.99 -3.70
N ALA A 146 17.32 7.10 -4.71
CA ALA A 146 18.13 6.00 -5.19
C ALA A 146 19.42 5.78 -4.38
N GLU A 147 19.72 6.63 -3.40
CA GLU A 147 20.96 6.57 -2.63
C GLU A 147 21.02 5.30 -1.77
N GLY A 148 22.06 4.50 -1.95
CA GLY A 148 22.30 3.27 -1.17
C GLY A 148 21.37 2.10 -1.50
N LEU A 149 20.48 2.23 -2.49
CA LEU A 149 19.73 1.08 -3.00
C LEU A 149 20.68 0.12 -3.76
N PRO A 150 20.41 -1.20 -3.75
CA PRO A 150 21.16 -2.15 -4.56
C PRO A 150 21.15 -1.80 -6.04
N GLU A 151 22.22 -2.21 -6.74
CA GLU A 151 22.27 -2.09 -8.19
C GLU A 151 21.10 -2.86 -8.82
N GLY A 152 20.35 -2.20 -9.71
CA GLY A 152 19.10 -2.73 -10.29
C GLY A 152 17.82 -2.27 -9.58
N ASP A 153 17.87 -1.93 -8.28
CA ASP A 153 16.71 -1.41 -7.53
C ASP A 153 16.63 0.13 -7.51
N ASN A 154 17.57 0.80 -8.17
CA ASN A 154 17.73 2.27 -8.15
C ASN A 154 16.95 3.01 -9.25
N TYR A 155 16.19 2.30 -10.07
CA TYR A 155 15.36 2.89 -11.11
C TYR A 155 14.00 3.29 -10.54
N LEU A 156 13.90 4.53 -10.03
CA LEU A 156 12.68 5.00 -9.35
C LEU A 156 11.66 5.64 -10.29
N TRP A 157 12.05 5.91 -11.54
CA TRP A 157 11.19 6.48 -12.58
C TRP A 157 10.39 7.69 -12.07
N ASP A 158 9.11 7.74 -12.38
CA ASP A 158 8.20 8.78 -11.93
C ASP A 158 7.72 8.61 -10.47
N PHE A 159 8.28 7.63 -9.71
CA PHE A 159 8.09 7.54 -8.24
C PHE A 159 8.94 8.57 -7.48
N ALA A 160 10.00 9.11 -8.06
CA ALA A 160 10.78 10.17 -7.45
C ALA A 160 9.88 11.36 -7.09
N TYR A 161 10.11 11.98 -5.93
CA TYR A 161 9.33 13.10 -5.40
C TYR A 161 10.23 14.19 -4.81
N ASP A 162 9.68 15.39 -4.67
CA ASP A 162 10.37 16.48 -3.97
C ASP A 162 10.40 16.19 -2.48
N PHE A 163 11.59 16.05 -1.93
CA PHE A 163 11.79 15.83 -0.51
C PHE A 163 11.22 16.98 0.35
N ALA A 164 11.26 18.21 -0.14
CA ALA A 164 10.70 19.35 0.57
C ALA A 164 9.15 19.28 0.69
N ALA A 165 8.49 18.55 -0.22
CA ALA A 165 7.04 18.35 -0.17
C ALA A 165 6.60 17.34 0.91
N VAL A 166 7.51 16.49 1.41
CA VAL A 166 7.22 15.45 2.43
C VAL A 166 6.62 16.06 3.71
N LYS A 167 6.99 17.28 4.07
CA LYS A 167 6.40 18.01 5.20
C LYS A 167 4.87 18.14 5.11
N ASN A 168 4.30 18.14 3.90
CA ASN A 168 2.87 18.24 3.68
C ASN A 168 2.09 17.02 4.19
N ILE A 169 2.76 15.94 4.55
CA ILE A 169 2.14 14.74 5.10
C ILE A 169 1.72 14.93 6.56
N SER A 170 2.37 15.84 7.30
CA SER A 170 2.24 16.00 8.76
C SER A 170 0.81 16.14 9.29
N TRP A 171 -0.14 16.60 8.45
CA TRP A 171 -1.56 16.79 8.83
C TRP A 171 -2.54 15.94 8.01
N LYS A 172 -2.03 14.96 7.26
CA LYS A 172 -2.86 14.13 6.37
C LYS A 172 -3.47 12.91 7.05
N ALA A 173 -3.01 12.57 8.26
CA ALA A 173 -3.54 11.49 9.07
C ALA A 173 -3.46 11.87 10.56
N GLU A 174 -4.32 11.27 11.39
CA GLU A 174 -4.29 11.48 12.84
C GLU A 174 -3.03 10.88 13.46
N LYS A 175 -2.54 9.78 12.90
CA LYS A 175 -1.32 9.10 13.34
C LYS A 175 -0.48 8.67 12.15
N ILE A 176 0.82 8.95 12.21
CA ILE A 176 1.77 8.58 11.16
C ILE A 176 2.91 7.79 11.80
N VAL A 177 3.15 6.57 11.30
CA VAL A 177 4.19 5.69 11.81
C VAL A 177 5.08 5.21 10.67
N ILE A 178 6.39 5.34 10.87
CA ILE A 178 7.40 4.90 9.92
C ILE A 178 8.14 3.72 10.55
N TRP A 179 8.26 2.64 9.80
CA TRP A 179 8.87 1.38 10.25
C TRP A 179 10.14 1.13 9.45
N THR A 180 11.24 0.83 10.13
CA THR A 180 12.52 0.56 9.49
C THR A 180 13.34 -0.44 10.29
N SER A 181 14.29 -1.11 9.63
CA SER A 181 15.24 -2.02 10.28
C SER A 181 16.67 -1.68 9.85
N LYS A 182 17.61 -1.75 10.76
CA LYS A 182 19.01 -1.41 10.48
C LYS A 182 19.69 -2.44 9.59
N ASP A 183 19.22 -3.67 9.65
CA ASP A 183 19.72 -4.81 8.86
C ASP A 183 18.97 -5.00 7.53
N ASP A 184 18.14 -4.02 7.11
CA ASP A 184 17.44 -4.08 5.83
C ASP A 184 18.45 -4.09 4.66
N PRO A 185 18.53 -5.20 3.87
CA PRO A 185 19.50 -5.32 2.80
C PRO A 185 19.11 -4.60 1.51
N ILE A 186 17.90 -4.03 1.46
CA ILE A 186 17.31 -3.40 0.26
C ILE A 186 17.20 -1.89 0.45
N VAL A 187 16.51 -1.46 1.51
CA VAL A 187 16.28 -0.03 1.77
C VAL A 187 17.03 0.42 3.00
N PRO A 188 18.07 1.25 2.86
CA PRO A 188 18.80 1.78 3.99
C PRO A 188 17.88 2.51 4.98
N TYR A 189 18.02 2.21 6.27
CA TYR A 189 17.18 2.82 7.32
C TYR A 189 17.27 4.36 7.36
N GLN A 190 18.34 4.91 6.82
CA GLN A 190 18.53 6.36 6.68
C GLN A 190 17.43 7.03 5.86
N HIS A 191 16.83 6.32 4.88
CA HIS A 191 15.67 6.81 4.13
C HIS A 191 14.51 7.13 5.07
N SER A 192 14.19 6.19 5.96
CA SER A 192 13.14 6.35 6.96
C SER A 192 13.43 7.49 7.94
N VAL A 193 14.67 7.62 8.39
CA VAL A 193 15.10 8.70 9.30
C VAL A 193 14.94 10.07 8.61
N ARG A 194 15.37 10.20 7.36
CA ARG A 194 15.23 11.43 6.58
C ARG A 194 13.76 11.77 6.33
N ILE A 195 12.93 10.82 5.93
CA ILE A 195 11.48 11.01 5.74
C ILE A 195 10.85 11.48 7.06
N GLN A 196 11.16 10.81 8.17
CA GLN A 196 10.64 11.14 9.50
C GLN A 196 10.99 12.57 9.91
N SER A 197 12.19 13.04 9.59
CA SER A 197 12.63 14.41 9.94
C SER A 197 11.78 15.51 9.30
N GLN A 198 11.05 15.22 8.21
CA GLN A 198 10.16 16.17 7.53
C GLN A 198 8.71 16.09 8.02
N ILE A 199 8.30 14.98 8.63
CA ILE A 199 6.89 14.75 9.01
C ILE A 199 6.71 15.04 10.50
N ALA A 200 6.29 16.24 10.85
CA ALA A 200 6.06 16.64 12.22
C ALA A 200 5.01 15.71 12.90
N GLY A 201 5.29 15.28 14.13
CA GLY A 201 4.43 14.41 14.92
C GLY A 201 4.45 12.93 14.50
N SER A 202 5.20 12.55 13.46
CA SER A 202 5.35 11.14 13.09
C SER A 202 6.21 10.36 14.08
N GLN A 203 5.96 9.07 14.17
CA GLN A 203 6.69 8.13 15.03
C GLN A 203 7.60 7.24 14.18
N LEU A 204 8.87 7.11 14.56
CA LEU A 204 9.79 6.16 13.95
C LEU A 204 9.89 4.91 14.83
N ARG A 205 9.63 3.74 14.24
CA ARG A 205 9.83 2.41 14.83
C ARG A 205 11.02 1.77 14.14
N MET A 206 12.14 1.73 14.83
CA MET A 206 13.41 1.19 14.30
C MET A 206 13.71 -0.14 14.97
N PHE A 207 14.02 -1.14 14.16
CA PHE A 207 14.42 -2.48 14.57
C PHE A 207 15.87 -2.75 14.22
N GLU A 208 16.45 -3.76 14.85
CA GLU A 208 17.82 -4.21 14.58
C GLU A 208 17.85 -5.38 13.58
N ASP A 209 16.78 -6.19 13.51
CA ASP A 209 16.79 -7.56 12.96
C ASP A 209 15.51 -7.94 12.20
N ARG A 210 14.80 -6.99 11.61
CA ARG A 210 13.58 -7.27 10.81
C ARG A 210 13.84 -7.40 9.31
N GLY A 211 15.06 -7.13 8.85
CA GLY A 211 15.39 -7.07 7.44
C GLY A 211 14.43 -6.15 6.69
N HIS A 212 14.02 -6.55 5.49
CA HIS A 212 13.07 -5.80 4.66
C HIS A 212 11.59 -6.07 5.01
N PHE A 213 11.28 -6.41 6.26
CA PHE A 213 9.94 -6.76 6.75
C PHE A 213 9.24 -7.81 5.89
N ASN A 214 10.01 -8.76 5.40
CA ASN A 214 9.56 -9.84 4.53
C ASN A 214 8.96 -11.04 5.26
N GLN A 215 8.87 -11.01 6.59
CA GLN A 215 8.30 -12.06 7.42
C GLN A 215 6.81 -12.24 7.13
N ALA A 216 6.30 -13.44 7.34
CA ALA A 216 4.89 -13.76 7.16
C ALA A 216 4.01 -12.96 8.13
N GLU A 217 4.49 -12.76 9.36
CA GLU A 217 3.82 -11.98 10.40
C GLU A 217 4.63 -10.73 10.76
N PHE A 218 3.89 -9.66 11.09
CA PHE A 218 4.45 -8.42 11.62
C PHE A 218 3.62 -8.02 12.87
N PRO A 219 3.89 -8.68 14.03
CA PRO A 219 3.07 -8.53 15.23
C PRO A 219 3.00 -7.09 15.74
N GLU A 220 4.10 -6.34 15.65
CA GLU A 220 4.16 -4.96 16.12
C GLU A 220 3.25 -4.02 15.29
N LEU A 221 3.20 -4.22 13.97
CA LEU A 221 2.28 -3.49 13.10
C LEU A 221 0.82 -3.86 13.42
N ILE A 222 0.53 -5.15 13.58
CA ILE A 222 -0.80 -5.64 13.94
C ILE A 222 -1.25 -5.04 15.27
N GLN A 223 -0.37 -5.05 16.28
CA GLN A 223 -0.66 -4.44 17.57
C GLN A 223 -0.87 -2.93 17.48
N GLU A 224 -0.07 -2.24 16.66
CA GLU A 224 -0.17 -0.78 16.49
C GLU A 224 -1.46 -0.37 15.80
N VAL A 225 -1.86 -1.12 14.76
CA VAL A 225 -3.12 -0.91 14.02
C VAL A 225 -4.34 -1.23 14.88
N GLY A 226 -4.28 -2.27 15.70
CA GLY A 226 -5.38 -2.69 16.58
C GLY A 226 -5.60 -1.80 17.82
N LYS A 227 -4.68 -0.88 18.13
CA LYS A 227 -4.86 0.05 19.25
C LYS A 227 -5.95 1.08 18.93
N LYS A 228 -6.94 1.17 19.79
CA LYS A 228 -7.95 2.24 19.81
C LYS A 228 -7.39 3.50 20.44
#